data_4ce50e2353e825ffa88a6114450083c3
#
_entry.id   4ce50e2353e825ffa88a6114450083c3
#
_cell.length_a   1.000
_cell.length_b   1.000
_cell.length_c   1.000
_cell.angle_alpha   90.00
_cell.angle_beta   90.00
_cell.angle_gamma   90.00
#
_symmetry.space_group_name_H-M   'P 1'
#
loop_
_entity.id
_entity.type
_entity.pdbx_description
1 polymer ?
#
loop_
_entity_poly.entity_id
_entity_poly.type
_entity_poly.pdbx_seq_one_letter_code
_entity_poly.pdbx_strand_id
1 'polypeptide(L)'
;MREANFYHAAPDGVLQCDLCRHYCRIRPGSSGLCRVRRNVGGKLFTLTWGRAVSQAADPVEKKPLHHFMPGTQTWSLGTPGCNFKCANCQNWEISQALPDETIPLIAPEAIVRNAVHAGCPSIC
;
A
#
# COMPACT_ATOMS: atom_id res chain seq x y z
N MET A 1 8.24 6.82 8.42
CA MET A 1 8.12 7.17 6.99
C MET A 1 9.36 6.69 6.25
N ARG A 2 9.24 6.33 4.97
CA ARG A 2 10.36 6.00 4.07
C ARG A 2 10.28 6.88 2.84
N GLU A 3 11.41 7.38 2.32
CA GLU A 3 11.45 8.12 1.07
C GLU A 3 10.89 7.24 -0.06
N ALA A 4 9.99 7.80 -0.85
CA ALA A 4 9.28 7.09 -1.90
C ALA A 4 10.11 7.07 -3.18
N ASN A 5 9.92 6.05 -4.02
CA ASN A 5 10.42 6.01 -5.39
C ASN A 5 9.37 6.63 -6.35
N PHE A 6 9.74 6.80 -7.61
CA PHE A 6 8.87 7.25 -8.70
C PHE A 6 8.23 8.62 -8.42
N TYR A 7 9.06 9.64 -8.31
CA TYR A 7 8.66 11.04 -8.31
C TYR A 7 9.78 11.93 -8.81
N HIS A 8 9.45 13.13 -9.21
CA HIS A 8 10.41 14.18 -9.55
C HIS A 8 9.95 15.55 -9.06
N ALA A 9 10.90 16.48 -8.96
CA ALA A 9 10.60 17.85 -8.57
C ALA A 9 9.95 18.63 -9.72
N ALA A 10 8.99 19.46 -9.37
CA ALA A 10 8.37 20.46 -10.24
C ALA A 10 8.59 21.86 -9.64
N PRO A 11 8.27 22.95 -10.36
CA PRO A 11 8.40 24.30 -9.83
C PRO A 11 7.68 24.52 -8.49
N ASP A 12 8.08 25.53 -7.73
CA ASP A 12 7.45 25.99 -6.50
C ASP A 12 7.43 24.96 -5.36
N GLY A 13 8.41 24.06 -5.32
CA GLY A 13 8.52 23.02 -4.29
C GLY A 13 7.47 21.91 -4.44
N VAL A 14 6.74 21.92 -5.55
CA VAL A 14 5.78 20.83 -5.89
C VAL A 14 6.55 19.58 -6.29
N LEU A 15 6.07 18.42 -5.89
CA LEU A 15 6.56 17.14 -6.37
C LEU A 15 5.49 16.47 -7.23
N GLN A 16 5.89 15.92 -8.36
CA GLN A 16 5.01 15.06 -9.15
C GLN A 16 5.27 13.61 -8.80
N CYS A 17 4.23 12.89 -8.45
CA CYS A 17 4.26 11.47 -8.17
C CYS A 17 3.95 10.67 -9.44
N ASP A 18 4.89 9.83 -9.87
CA ASP A 18 4.81 9.06 -11.12
C ASP A 18 4.42 7.59 -10.90
N LEU A 19 4.03 7.21 -9.68
CA LEU A 19 3.71 5.82 -9.33
C LEU A 19 2.45 5.29 -10.07
N CYS A 20 1.47 6.14 -10.29
CA CYS A 20 0.21 5.73 -10.92
C CYS A 20 -0.33 6.81 -11.88
N ARG A 21 -1.35 6.46 -12.67
CA ARG A 21 -1.96 7.30 -13.71
C ARG A 21 -2.58 8.62 -13.22
N HIS A 22 -2.66 8.87 -11.93
CA HIS A 22 -3.11 10.16 -11.41
C HIS A 22 -2.05 11.26 -11.52
N TYR A 23 -0.77 10.91 -11.61
CA TYR A 23 0.33 11.87 -11.74
C TYR A 23 0.20 13.07 -10.79
N CYS A 24 -0.10 12.77 -9.51
CA CYS A 24 -0.44 13.79 -8.52
C CYS A 24 0.65 14.83 -8.40
N ARG A 25 0.29 16.11 -8.54
CA ARG A 25 1.13 17.26 -8.22
C ARG A 25 0.91 17.61 -6.75
N ILE A 26 1.91 17.35 -5.92
CA ILE A 26 1.81 17.38 -4.46
C ILE A 26 2.58 18.59 -3.94
N ARG A 27 1.86 19.57 -3.40
CA ARG A 27 2.44 20.77 -2.79
C ARG A 27 3.18 20.42 -1.48
N PRO A 28 4.13 21.27 -1.04
CA PRO A 28 4.76 21.10 0.27
C PRO A 28 3.74 20.87 1.39
N GLY A 29 3.98 19.89 2.25
CA GLY A 29 3.11 19.50 3.36
C GLY A 29 1.84 18.73 2.98
N SER A 30 1.52 18.60 1.68
CA SER A 30 0.31 17.93 1.20
C SER A 30 0.56 16.45 0.84
N SER A 31 -0.53 15.70 0.66
CA SER A 31 -0.50 14.32 0.19
C SER A 31 -1.16 14.19 -1.18
N GLY A 32 -0.80 13.14 -1.92
CA GLY A 32 -1.47 12.75 -3.15
C GLY A 32 -2.88 12.22 -2.91
N LEU A 33 -3.61 11.94 -4.00
CA LEU A 33 -5.00 11.47 -3.97
C LEU A 33 -5.19 10.19 -3.11
N CYS A 34 -4.20 9.31 -3.11
CA CYS A 34 -4.19 8.10 -2.29
C CYS A 34 -3.99 8.35 -0.79
N ARG A 35 -3.63 9.58 -0.37
CA ARG A 35 -3.35 10.04 1.00
C ARG A 35 -2.12 9.40 1.68
N VAL A 36 -1.42 8.47 1.01
CA VAL A 36 -0.30 7.72 1.58
C VAL A 36 1.07 8.13 1.02
N ARG A 37 1.12 9.11 0.14
CA ARG A 37 2.36 9.71 -0.37
C ARG A 37 2.34 11.20 -0.13
N ARG A 38 3.30 11.71 0.67
CA ARG A 38 3.32 13.07 1.18
C ARG A 38 4.62 13.78 0.85
N ASN A 39 4.52 15.04 0.42
CA ASN A 39 5.66 15.92 0.23
C ASN A 39 6.06 16.54 1.58
N VAL A 40 7.24 16.17 2.06
CA VAL A 40 7.81 16.70 3.30
C VAL A 40 9.20 17.23 2.99
N GLY A 41 9.41 18.53 3.14
CA GLY A 41 10.71 19.17 2.93
C GLY A 41 11.28 18.98 1.52
N GLY A 42 10.45 18.93 0.48
CA GLY A 42 10.89 18.73 -0.91
C GLY A 42 11.23 17.28 -1.28
N LYS A 43 10.90 16.34 -0.42
CA LYS A 43 11.00 14.90 -0.69
C LYS A 43 9.65 14.22 -0.55
N LEU A 44 9.38 13.23 -1.41
CA LEU A 44 8.16 12.44 -1.32
C LEU A 44 8.38 11.25 -0.40
N PHE A 45 7.53 11.11 0.59
CA PHE A 45 7.55 9.97 1.52
C PHE A 45 6.33 9.07 1.33
N THR A 46 6.55 7.75 1.45
CA THR A 46 5.46 6.79 1.64
C THR A 46 5.20 6.62 3.14
N LEU A 47 3.93 6.69 3.51
CA LEU A 47 3.49 6.63 4.91
C LEU A 47 3.11 5.20 5.33
N THR A 48 3.02 4.29 4.35
CA THR A 48 2.53 2.90 4.57
C THR A 48 3.65 1.86 4.56
N TRP A 49 4.91 2.26 4.43
CA TRP A 49 6.01 1.32 4.47
C TRP A 49 6.01 0.50 5.75
N GLY A 50 5.91 -0.83 5.61
CA GLY A 50 5.88 -1.75 6.73
C GLY A 50 4.61 -1.69 7.60
N ARG A 51 3.60 -0.90 7.24
CA ARG A 51 2.37 -0.75 8.01
C ARG A 51 1.25 -1.57 7.38
N ALA A 52 1.19 -2.85 7.74
CA ALA A 52 0.10 -3.73 7.35
C ALA A 52 -1.05 -3.63 8.36
N VAL A 53 -2.21 -3.17 7.92
CA VAL A 53 -3.44 -3.06 8.74
C VAL A 53 -4.28 -4.33 8.71
N SER A 54 -4.00 -5.22 7.78
CA SER A 54 -4.66 -6.52 7.64
C SER A 54 -3.65 -7.54 7.16
N GLN A 55 -3.63 -8.70 7.81
CA GLN A 55 -2.86 -9.86 7.40
C GLN A 55 -3.67 -11.13 7.68
N ALA A 56 -3.80 -12.01 6.70
CA ALA A 56 -4.53 -13.28 6.83
C ALA A 56 -4.09 -14.28 5.76
N ALA A 57 -4.22 -15.57 6.06
CA ALA A 57 -4.20 -16.61 5.05
C ALA A 57 -5.60 -16.67 4.39
N ASP A 58 -5.67 -16.46 3.11
CA ASP A 58 -6.90 -16.50 2.31
C ASP A 58 -6.79 -17.53 1.18
N PRO A 59 -7.89 -18.15 0.74
CA PRO A 59 -7.88 -18.93 -0.51
C PRO A 59 -7.40 -18.07 -1.68
N VAL A 60 -6.56 -18.64 -2.55
CA VAL A 60 -6.03 -17.92 -3.73
C VAL A 60 -7.15 -17.46 -4.67
N GLU A 61 -8.26 -18.19 -4.71
CA GLU A 61 -9.46 -17.86 -5.50
C GLU A 61 -10.13 -16.55 -5.04
N LYS A 62 -9.95 -16.13 -3.78
CA LYS A 62 -10.41 -14.82 -3.28
C LYS A 62 -9.72 -13.65 -4.00
N LYS A 63 -8.58 -13.91 -4.66
CA LYS A 63 -7.84 -12.95 -5.49
C LYS A 63 -8.20 -13.06 -6.98
N PRO A 64 -9.37 -13.51 -7.36
CA PRO A 64 -9.85 -14.11 -8.62
C PRO A 64 -8.79 -14.90 -9.43
N LEU A 65 -7.91 -15.61 -8.75
CA LEU A 65 -6.86 -16.42 -9.40
C LEU A 65 -7.26 -17.90 -9.42
N HIS A 66 -8.26 -18.24 -10.25
CA HIS A 66 -8.84 -19.59 -10.28
C HIS A 66 -7.95 -20.64 -10.96
N HIS A 67 -6.97 -20.20 -11.78
CA HIS A 67 -6.06 -21.10 -12.53
C HIS A 67 -4.61 -21.03 -12.04
N PHE A 68 -4.33 -20.17 -11.06
CA PHE A 68 -3.00 -20.06 -10.46
C PHE A 68 -2.99 -20.77 -9.12
N MET A 69 -2.27 -21.89 -9.02
CA MET A 69 -2.13 -22.69 -7.81
C MET A 69 -3.49 -22.98 -7.12
N PRO A 70 -4.50 -23.52 -7.83
CA PRO A 70 -5.86 -23.66 -7.30
C PRO A 70 -5.88 -24.51 -6.03
N GLY A 71 -6.74 -24.14 -5.09
CA GLY A 71 -6.89 -24.81 -3.79
C GLY A 71 -5.79 -24.46 -2.77
N THR A 72 -4.85 -23.56 -3.09
CA THR A 72 -3.83 -23.12 -2.13
C THR A 72 -4.28 -21.89 -1.33
N GLN A 73 -3.58 -21.65 -0.21
CA GLN A 73 -3.70 -20.41 0.55
C GLN A 73 -2.69 -19.38 0.05
N THR A 74 -3.04 -18.10 0.09
CA THR A 74 -2.11 -16.98 -0.10
C THR A 74 -2.08 -16.11 1.14
N TRP A 75 -0.90 -15.63 1.51
CA TRP A 75 -0.78 -14.68 2.59
C TRP A 75 -1.17 -13.29 2.09
N SER A 76 -2.36 -12.86 2.49
CA SER A 76 -2.90 -11.55 2.13
C SER A 76 -2.42 -10.48 3.08
N LEU A 77 -2.02 -9.33 2.56
CA LEU A 77 -1.76 -8.16 3.39
C LEU A 77 -2.37 -6.91 2.75
N GLY A 78 -2.87 -6.02 3.59
CA GLY A 78 -3.41 -4.73 3.17
C GLY A 78 -2.70 -3.58 3.88
N THR A 79 -2.49 -2.48 3.15
CA THR A 79 -2.01 -1.22 3.71
C THR A 79 -3.12 -0.16 3.59
N PRO A 80 -3.13 0.88 4.45
CA PRO A 80 -4.15 1.92 4.37
C PRO A 80 -3.98 2.77 3.11
N GLY A 81 -5.09 3.33 2.65
CA GLY A 81 -5.15 4.23 1.50
C GLY A 81 -5.28 3.53 0.16
N CYS A 82 -5.87 4.20 -0.79
CA CYS A 82 -6.09 3.71 -2.16
C CYS A 82 -6.12 4.88 -3.13
N ASN A 83 -5.68 4.66 -4.36
CA ASN A 83 -5.77 5.64 -5.44
C ASN A 83 -7.13 5.63 -6.16
N PHE A 84 -8.05 4.77 -5.75
CA PHE A 84 -9.43 4.71 -6.21
C PHE A 84 -10.43 5.01 -5.09
N LYS A 85 -11.66 5.35 -5.47
CA LYS A 85 -12.80 5.60 -4.57
C LYS A 85 -14.03 4.86 -5.09
N CYS A 86 -13.91 3.55 -5.29
CA CYS A 86 -14.98 2.71 -5.79
C CYS A 86 -16.17 2.72 -4.82
N ALA A 87 -17.37 2.96 -5.34
CA ALA A 87 -18.59 3.01 -4.51
C ALA A 87 -18.94 1.65 -3.89
N ASN A 88 -18.52 0.55 -4.53
CA ASN A 88 -18.74 -0.83 -4.10
C ASN A 88 -17.44 -1.50 -3.60
N CYS A 89 -16.56 -0.74 -2.95
CA CYS A 89 -15.28 -1.28 -2.48
C CYS A 89 -15.49 -2.27 -1.33
N GLN A 90 -15.10 -3.52 -1.51
CA GLN A 90 -15.14 -4.54 -0.47
C GLN A 90 -14.26 -4.19 0.73
N ASN A 91 -13.13 -3.50 0.49
CA ASN A 91 -12.15 -3.13 1.52
C ASN A 91 -12.21 -1.62 1.81
N TRP A 92 -13.41 -1.02 1.82
CA TRP A 92 -13.55 0.43 1.93
C TRP A 92 -12.93 0.99 3.22
N GLU A 93 -13.01 0.25 4.32
CA GLU A 93 -12.46 0.66 5.62
C GLU A 93 -10.96 0.95 5.54
N ILE A 94 -10.18 0.02 5.00
CA ILE A 94 -8.74 0.19 4.86
C ILE A 94 -8.38 1.07 3.66
N SER A 95 -9.14 0.99 2.56
CA SER A 95 -8.85 1.74 1.34
C SER A 95 -9.03 3.25 1.52
N GLN A 96 -9.93 3.67 2.40
CA GLN A 96 -10.18 5.09 2.70
C GLN A 96 -9.57 5.52 4.04
N ALA A 97 -8.92 4.62 4.78
CA ALA A 97 -8.22 4.94 6.01
C ALA A 97 -7.07 5.92 5.76
N LEU A 98 -6.83 6.78 6.73
CA LEU A 98 -5.62 7.59 6.77
C LEU A 98 -4.45 6.74 7.30
N PRO A 99 -3.22 7.04 6.88
CA PRO A 99 -2.05 6.42 7.48
C PRO A 99 -2.00 6.70 8.98
N ASP A 100 -1.85 5.66 9.77
CA ASP A 100 -1.73 5.72 11.22
C ASP A 100 -0.33 5.32 11.65
N GLU A 101 0.37 6.22 12.32
CA GLU A 101 1.75 6.00 12.77
C GLU A 101 1.81 5.07 13.99
N THR A 102 0.70 4.81 14.66
CA THR A 102 0.62 3.86 15.78
C THR A 102 0.63 2.41 15.33
N ILE A 103 0.31 2.13 14.04
CA ILE A 103 0.40 0.78 13.48
C ILE A 103 1.86 0.32 13.51
N PRO A 104 2.18 -0.80 14.17
CA PRO A 104 3.55 -1.30 14.26
C PRO A 104 4.15 -1.56 12.87
N LEU A 105 5.45 -1.25 12.75
CA LEU A 105 6.19 -1.58 11.53
C LEU A 105 6.49 -3.08 11.50
N ILE A 106 6.21 -3.71 10.38
CA ILE A 106 6.61 -5.08 10.09
C ILE A 106 7.61 -5.08 8.93
N ALA A 107 8.75 -5.72 9.15
CA ALA A 107 9.77 -5.87 8.11
C ALA A 107 9.30 -6.85 7.01
N PRO A 108 9.66 -6.64 5.73
CA PRO A 108 9.30 -7.56 4.65
C PRO A 108 9.69 -9.01 4.93
N GLU A 109 10.83 -9.23 5.55
CA GLU A 109 11.32 -10.57 5.92
C GLU A 109 10.41 -11.25 6.97
N ALA A 110 9.80 -10.47 7.86
CA ALA A 110 8.83 -10.99 8.83
C ALA A 110 7.52 -11.38 8.13
N ILE A 111 7.08 -10.62 7.13
CA ILE A 111 5.91 -10.97 6.31
C ILE A 111 6.14 -12.30 5.59
N VAL A 112 7.33 -12.48 5.00
CA VAL A 112 7.70 -13.74 4.33
C VAL A 112 7.71 -14.91 5.32
N ARG A 113 8.33 -14.73 6.49
CA ARG A 113 8.31 -15.78 7.54
C ARG A 113 6.89 -16.15 7.98
N ASN A 114 6.01 -15.16 8.15
CA ASN A 114 4.62 -15.40 8.51
C ASN A 114 3.89 -16.21 7.42
N ALA A 115 4.09 -15.87 6.15
CA ALA A 115 3.52 -16.61 5.02
C ALA A 115 3.99 -18.06 5.00
N VAL A 116 5.31 -18.29 5.13
CA VAL A 116 5.90 -19.64 5.17
C VAL A 116 5.36 -20.44 6.37
N HIS A 117 5.31 -19.81 7.57
CA HIS A 117 4.78 -20.47 8.77
C HIS A 117 3.29 -20.85 8.62
N ALA A 118 2.52 -20.02 7.92
CA ALA A 118 1.12 -20.30 7.60
C ALA A 118 0.91 -21.30 6.45
N GLY A 119 1.99 -21.84 5.86
CA GLY A 119 1.90 -22.75 4.74
C GLY A 119 1.43 -22.11 3.44
N CYS A 120 1.54 -20.78 3.31
CA CYS A 120 1.15 -20.05 2.12
C CYS A 120 2.30 -20.01 1.10
N PRO A 121 2.13 -20.63 -0.10
CA PRO A 121 3.15 -20.59 -1.14
C PRO A 121 3.24 -19.26 -1.89
N SER A 122 2.32 -18.35 -1.63
CA SER A 122 2.27 -17.02 -2.27
C SER A 122 1.88 -15.93 -1.29
N ILE A 123 2.21 -14.66 -1.64
CA ILE A 123 1.84 -13.45 -0.90
C ILE A 123 1.12 -12.50 -1.87
N CYS A 124 0.08 -11.86 -1.40
CA CYS A 124 -0.76 -10.93 -2.16
C CYS A 124 -0.98 -9.61 -1.40
#